data_32f700392350437ccd4c4c681ceeb9e6
#
_entry.id   32f700392350437ccd4c4c681ceeb9e6
#
_cell.length_a   1.000
_cell.length_b   1.000
_cell.length_c   1.000
_cell.angle_alpha   90.00
_cell.angle_beta   90.00
_cell.angle_gamma   90.00
#
_symmetry.space_group_name_H-M   'P 1'
#
loop_
_entity.id
_entity.type
_entity.pdbx_description
1 polymer ?
#
loop_
_entity_poly.entity_id
_entity_poly.type
_entity_poly.pdbx_seq_one_letter_code
_entity_poly.pdbx_strand_id
1 'polypeptide(L)'
;MTEIPVPPPAEQKAIVTKIEELLSELENGIQQLETAQQQLKVYRQSLLKWAFEGKLTNKKVNDGELPKGWKIKELKEITSVLGDGLHGTPKYSANGDYYFINGNNLNDGKIEIKGNTKRVSFEEYNKYKKPLNENTIFVSINGSLGYTAFYNNENVILGKSACYFNVLETINKFYIRYFLTSSRFTSYANKNATGSTIKNVGLKTMRELQIPIPPTPVEQQLIVDELESKLTVCDKIEETISQSLQQTETLKQSILKQAFEGKLI
;
A
#
# COMPACT_ATOMS: atom_id res chain seq x y z
N MET A 1 3.54 -39.42 -31.48
CA MET A 1 4.17 -38.60 -32.52
C MET A 1 3.25 -37.46 -32.82
N THR A 2 3.70 -36.22 -32.74
CA THR A 2 2.89 -35.05 -33.10
C THR A 2 3.15 -34.75 -34.55
N GLU A 3 2.14 -34.87 -35.42
CA GLU A 3 2.24 -34.48 -36.82
C GLU A 3 2.10 -32.96 -36.95
N ILE A 4 3.02 -32.32 -37.66
CA ILE A 4 3.01 -30.90 -37.93
C ILE A 4 2.74 -30.69 -39.40
N PRO A 5 1.67 -29.95 -39.80
CA PRO A 5 1.41 -29.61 -41.18
C PRO A 5 2.51 -28.70 -41.72
N VAL A 6 3.06 -29.02 -42.90
CA VAL A 6 4.13 -28.25 -43.54
C VAL A 6 3.61 -27.71 -44.88
N PRO A 7 3.21 -26.40 -44.90
CA PRO A 7 2.73 -25.79 -46.14
C PRO A 7 3.88 -25.49 -47.15
N PRO A 8 3.60 -25.09 -48.37
CA PRO A 8 4.59 -24.68 -49.35
C PRO A 8 5.49 -23.51 -48.84
N PRO A 9 6.76 -23.39 -49.30
CA PRO A 9 7.70 -22.39 -48.79
C PRO A 9 7.23 -20.92 -48.88
N ALA A 10 6.45 -20.56 -49.88
CA ALA A 10 5.86 -19.24 -50.01
C ALA A 10 4.85 -18.93 -48.87
N GLU A 11 4.00 -19.92 -48.55
CA GLU A 11 2.99 -19.85 -47.48
C GLU A 11 3.68 -19.83 -46.09
N GLN A 12 4.75 -20.65 -45.89
CA GLN A 12 5.54 -20.60 -44.69
C GLN A 12 6.07 -19.19 -44.41
N LYS A 13 6.63 -18.53 -45.47
CA LYS A 13 7.14 -17.17 -45.33
C LYS A 13 6.05 -16.17 -44.98
N ALA A 14 4.88 -16.28 -45.62
CA ALA A 14 3.72 -15.42 -45.34
C ALA A 14 3.22 -15.59 -43.87
N ILE A 15 3.13 -16.85 -43.39
CA ILE A 15 2.77 -17.14 -41.97
C ILE A 15 3.78 -16.50 -41.01
N VAL A 16 5.09 -16.69 -41.25
CA VAL A 16 6.13 -16.11 -40.38
C VAL A 16 6.04 -14.59 -40.34
N THR A 17 5.95 -13.94 -41.51
CA THR A 17 5.80 -12.47 -41.57
C THR A 17 4.57 -12.00 -40.79
N LYS A 18 3.43 -12.71 -40.92
CA LYS A 18 2.21 -12.32 -40.20
C LYS A 18 2.32 -12.54 -38.67
N ILE A 19 2.99 -13.63 -38.23
CA ILE A 19 3.30 -13.85 -36.83
C ILE A 19 4.17 -12.71 -36.28
N GLU A 20 5.26 -12.35 -36.96
CA GLU A 20 6.18 -11.30 -36.54
C GLU A 20 5.48 -9.94 -36.44
N GLU A 21 4.62 -9.60 -37.41
CA GLU A 21 3.79 -8.40 -37.38
C GLU A 21 2.89 -8.37 -36.14
N LEU A 22 2.09 -9.40 -35.94
CA LEU A 22 1.13 -9.48 -34.83
C LEU A 22 1.80 -9.53 -33.45
N LEU A 23 2.92 -10.26 -33.32
CA LEU A 23 3.67 -10.29 -32.07
C LEU A 23 4.32 -8.95 -31.77
N SER A 24 4.82 -8.22 -32.78
CA SER A 24 5.38 -6.88 -32.60
C SER A 24 4.33 -5.86 -32.14
N GLU A 25 3.12 -5.90 -32.73
CA GLU A 25 2.00 -5.08 -32.28
C GLU A 25 1.62 -5.39 -30.84
N LEU A 26 1.61 -6.69 -30.47
CA LEU A 26 1.29 -7.16 -29.14
C LEU A 26 2.32 -6.69 -28.11
N GLU A 27 3.62 -6.79 -28.40
CA GLU A 27 4.72 -6.32 -27.57
C GLU A 27 4.66 -4.80 -27.34
N ASN A 28 4.34 -4.03 -28.37
CA ASN A 28 4.11 -2.59 -28.24
C ASN A 28 2.93 -2.29 -27.29
N GLY A 29 1.84 -3.04 -27.39
CA GLY A 29 0.69 -2.93 -26.48
C GLY A 29 1.05 -3.23 -25.02
N ILE A 30 1.81 -4.29 -24.79
CA ILE A 30 2.33 -4.65 -23.45
C ILE A 30 3.14 -3.51 -22.87
N GLN A 31 4.10 -2.96 -23.63
CA GLN A 31 4.95 -1.87 -23.17
C GLN A 31 4.15 -0.61 -22.80
N GLN A 32 3.09 -0.30 -23.55
CA GLN A 32 2.20 0.82 -23.23
C GLN A 32 1.43 0.58 -21.93
N LEU A 33 0.92 -0.63 -21.70
CA LEU A 33 0.22 -1.00 -20.47
C LEU A 33 1.15 -0.95 -19.25
N GLU A 34 2.39 -1.44 -19.36
CA GLU A 34 3.39 -1.36 -18.29
C GLU A 34 3.77 0.10 -17.98
N THR A 35 3.91 0.94 -19.02
CA THR A 35 4.15 2.38 -18.88
C THR A 35 2.98 3.05 -18.14
N ALA A 36 1.74 2.75 -18.52
CA ALA A 36 0.56 3.27 -17.85
C ALA A 36 0.50 2.84 -16.37
N GLN A 37 0.89 1.59 -16.06
CA GLN A 37 0.96 1.11 -14.68
C GLN A 37 1.99 1.91 -13.85
N GLN A 38 3.15 2.23 -14.41
CA GLN A 38 4.15 3.06 -13.72
C GLN A 38 3.66 4.50 -13.52
N GLN A 39 3.03 5.09 -14.52
CA GLN A 39 2.43 6.42 -14.42
C GLN A 39 1.35 6.47 -13.35
N LEU A 40 0.52 5.42 -13.24
CA LEU A 40 -0.52 5.33 -12.21
C LEU A 40 0.05 5.31 -10.80
N LYS A 41 1.18 4.61 -10.57
CA LYS A 41 1.89 4.63 -9.28
C LYS A 41 2.37 6.04 -8.92
N VAL A 42 2.95 6.77 -9.89
CA VAL A 42 3.39 8.14 -9.70
C VAL A 42 2.20 9.06 -9.40
N TYR A 43 1.10 8.89 -10.12
CA TYR A 43 -0.12 9.67 -9.90
C TYR A 43 -0.72 9.46 -8.49
N ARG A 44 -0.79 8.22 -7.99
CA ARG A 44 -1.20 7.91 -6.61
C ARG A 44 -0.37 8.68 -5.58
N GLN A 45 0.96 8.70 -5.74
CA GLN A 45 1.83 9.45 -4.83
C GLN A 45 1.66 10.98 -4.97
N SER A 46 1.35 11.45 -6.17
CA SER A 46 1.04 12.87 -6.40
C SER A 46 -0.27 13.29 -5.73
N LEU A 47 -1.31 12.43 -5.75
CA LEU A 47 -2.56 12.67 -5.02
C LEU A 47 -2.31 12.82 -3.51
N LEU A 48 -1.54 11.91 -2.93
CA LEU A 48 -1.16 11.98 -1.50
C LEU A 48 -0.35 13.26 -1.22
N LYS A 49 0.61 13.60 -2.08
CA LYS A 49 1.38 14.85 -1.94
C LYS A 49 0.45 16.07 -1.95
N TRP A 50 -0.44 16.18 -2.93
CA TRP A 50 -1.38 17.30 -3.03
C TRP A 50 -2.35 17.38 -1.85
N ALA A 51 -2.77 16.24 -1.30
CA ALA A 51 -3.60 16.20 -0.10
C ALA A 51 -2.91 16.87 1.09
N PHE A 52 -1.63 16.57 1.32
CA PHE A 52 -0.86 17.08 2.47
C PHE A 52 -0.16 18.43 2.20
N GLU A 53 -0.24 18.94 0.98
CA GLU A 53 0.06 20.32 0.63
C GLU A 53 -1.21 21.19 0.60
N GLY A 54 -2.39 20.60 0.81
CA GLY A 54 -3.69 21.29 0.75
C GLY A 54 -4.18 21.62 -0.66
N LYS A 55 -3.47 21.18 -1.69
CA LYS A 55 -3.78 21.45 -3.11
C LYS A 55 -4.90 20.58 -3.66
N LEU A 56 -5.22 19.47 -2.99
CA LEU A 56 -6.25 18.55 -3.44
C LEU A 56 -7.64 19.18 -3.37
N THR A 57 -7.91 19.93 -2.30
CA THR A 57 -9.19 20.60 -2.04
C THR A 57 -9.14 22.11 -2.25
N ASN A 58 -7.94 22.72 -2.32
CA ASN A 58 -7.76 24.15 -2.52
C ASN A 58 -6.76 24.45 -3.65
N LYS A 59 -7.29 24.78 -4.82
CA LYS A 59 -6.49 25.06 -6.04
C LYS A 59 -5.66 26.36 -5.98
N LYS A 60 -5.80 27.19 -4.95
CA LYS A 60 -5.12 28.50 -4.82
C LYS A 60 -3.90 28.46 -3.91
N VAL A 61 -3.45 27.29 -3.48
CA VAL A 61 -2.26 27.14 -2.63
C VAL A 61 -1.01 27.19 -3.49
N ASN A 62 -0.09 28.08 -3.19
CA ASN A 62 1.21 28.18 -3.86
C ASN A 62 2.14 27.02 -3.45
N ASP A 63 3.16 26.78 -4.29
CA ASP A 63 4.16 25.77 -3.99
C ASP A 63 4.97 26.14 -2.72
N GLY A 64 5.07 25.17 -1.81
CA GLY A 64 5.79 25.35 -0.54
C GLY A 64 5.01 26.01 0.58
N GLU A 65 3.80 26.50 0.32
CA GLU A 65 2.91 27.07 1.33
C GLU A 65 1.86 26.07 1.79
N LEU A 66 1.32 26.29 2.98
CA LEU A 66 0.13 25.57 3.47
C LEU A 66 -1.11 26.46 3.38
N PRO A 67 -2.31 25.90 3.22
CA PRO A 67 -3.55 26.66 3.27
C PRO A 67 -3.67 27.45 4.57
N LYS A 68 -4.37 28.58 4.51
CA LYS A 68 -4.63 29.42 5.68
C LYS A 68 -5.32 28.61 6.80
N GLY A 69 -4.75 28.68 7.99
CA GLY A 69 -5.26 27.99 9.17
C GLY A 69 -4.68 26.61 9.41
N TRP A 70 -4.02 25.99 8.42
CA TRP A 70 -3.32 24.74 8.63
C TRP A 70 -2.11 24.92 9.55
N LYS A 71 -1.83 23.91 10.37
CA LYS A 71 -0.67 23.92 11.28
C LYS A 71 0.12 22.63 11.11
N ILE A 72 1.43 22.76 11.13
CA ILE A 72 2.29 21.56 11.29
C ILE A 72 2.28 21.19 12.76
N LYS A 73 1.91 19.93 13.05
CA LYS A 73 1.92 19.36 14.40
C LYS A 73 2.78 18.13 14.43
N GLU A 74 3.44 17.90 15.54
CA GLU A 74 4.12 16.63 15.80
C GLU A 74 3.09 15.54 16.15
N LEU A 75 3.38 14.28 15.78
CA LEU A 75 2.45 13.15 16.04
C LEU A 75 2.07 13.07 17.52
N LYS A 76 3.00 13.35 18.44
CA LYS A 76 2.72 13.39 19.89
C LYS A 76 1.67 14.43 20.29
N GLU A 77 1.49 15.52 19.54
CA GLU A 77 0.52 16.60 19.85
C GLU A 77 -0.91 16.25 19.43
N ILE A 78 -1.05 15.24 18.57
CA ILE A 78 -2.34 14.80 18.01
C ILE A 78 -2.73 13.39 18.46
N THR A 79 -2.01 12.83 19.44
CA THR A 79 -2.25 11.48 19.97
C THR A 79 -2.33 11.51 21.49
N SER A 80 -3.23 10.71 22.07
CA SER A 80 -3.35 10.53 23.53
C SER A 80 -2.36 9.49 24.05
N VAL A 81 -2.03 8.50 23.24
CA VAL A 81 -1.07 7.43 23.55
C VAL A 81 -0.25 7.16 22.30
N LEU A 82 1.05 6.91 22.47
CA LEU A 82 1.95 6.44 21.44
C LEU A 82 3.01 5.52 22.05
N GLY A 83 3.13 4.31 21.53
CA GLY A 83 4.07 3.30 21.98
C GLY A 83 4.35 2.23 20.94
N ASP A 84 5.21 1.31 21.27
CA ASP A 84 5.49 0.11 20.49
C ASP A 84 5.07 -1.16 21.22
N GLY A 85 5.30 -2.29 20.56
CA GLY A 85 4.99 -3.59 21.13
C GLY A 85 6.08 -4.16 22.04
N LEU A 86 5.94 -5.43 22.32
CA LEU A 86 6.86 -6.19 23.17
C LEU A 86 8.26 -6.30 22.54
N HIS A 87 9.29 -5.92 23.29
CA HIS A 87 10.72 -6.06 22.93
C HIS A 87 11.29 -7.45 23.27
N GLY A 88 10.47 -8.46 23.25
CA GLY A 88 10.89 -9.84 23.55
C GLY A 88 9.98 -10.82 22.82
N THR A 89 10.17 -12.10 23.12
CA THR A 89 9.31 -13.17 22.62
C THR A 89 8.31 -13.53 23.70
N PRO A 90 6.99 -13.43 23.46
CA PRO A 90 5.99 -13.87 24.39
C PRO A 90 5.97 -15.42 24.47
N LYS A 91 5.34 -15.96 25.50
CA LYS A 91 5.09 -17.40 25.59
C LYS A 91 3.99 -17.78 24.58
N TYR A 92 4.35 -18.55 23.55
CA TYR A 92 3.39 -19.00 22.57
C TYR A 92 2.51 -20.13 23.11
N SER A 93 1.28 -20.18 22.63
CA SER A 93 0.30 -21.25 22.96
C SER A 93 -0.37 -21.70 21.67
N ALA A 94 -0.28 -22.99 21.35
CA ALA A 94 -0.91 -23.53 20.13
C ALA A 94 -2.44 -23.35 20.13
N ASN A 95 -3.06 -23.39 21.31
CA ASN A 95 -4.51 -23.29 21.52
C ASN A 95 -4.93 -21.92 22.09
N GLY A 96 -4.08 -20.89 21.96
CA GLY A 96 -4.42 -19.54 22.44
C GLY A 96 -5.41 -18.84 21.52
N ASP A 97 -6.27 -18.00 22.09
CA ASP A 97 -7.28 -17.22 21.35
C ASP A 97 -6.81 -15.80 21.01
N TYR A 98 -5.58 -15.47 21.37
CA TYR A 98 -4.97 -14.16 21.18
C TYR A 98 -3.79 -14.27 20.22
N TYR A 99 -3.59 -13.25 19.38
CA TYR A 99 -2.54 -13.28 18.36
C TYR A 99 -1.39 -12.34 18.72
N PHE A 100 -0.16 -12.78 18.44
CA PHE A 100 1.04 -11.94 18.48
C PHE A 100 1.30 -11.41 17.10
N ILE A 101 0.99 -10.12 16.89
CA ILE A 101 1.15 -9.45 15.60
C ILE A 101 2.40 -8.57 15.56
N ASN A 102 2.93 -8.39 14.37
CA ASN A 102 4.10 -7.60 14.05
C ASN A 102 3.81 -6.69 12.84
N GLY A 103 4.78 -5.88 12.42
CA GLY A 103 4.64 -5.02 11.25
C GLY A 103 4.22 -5.74 9.96
N ASN A 104 4.57 -7.02 9.81
CA ASN A 104 4.17 -7.85 8.65
C ASN A 104 2.72 -8.36 8.68
N ASN A 105 2.00 -8.10 9.77
CA ASN A 105 0.56 -8.36 9.89
C ASN A 105 -0.28 -7.11 9.56
N LEU A 106 0.36 -5.97 9.31
CA LEU A 106 -0.34 -4.73 8.96
C LEU A 106 -0.42 -4.61 7.45
N ASN A 107 -1.60 -4.46 6.91
CA ASN A 107 -1.80 -4.32 5.48
C ASN A 107 -3.06 -3.53 5.16
N ASP A 108 -2.90 -2.48 4.38
CA ASP A 108 -3.97 -1.64 3.83
C ASP A 108 -5.10 -1.27 4.82
N GLY A 109 -4.72 -0.86 6.03
CA GLY A 109 -5.64 -0.46 7.08
C GLY A 109 -6.24 -1.63 7.87
N LYS A 110 -5.82 -2.88 7.63
CA LYS A 110 -6.33 -4.09 8.31
C LYS A 110 -5.21 -4.87 8.99
N ILE A 111 -5.55 -5.55 10.08
CA ILE A 111 -4.69 -6.55 10.69
C ILE A 111 -4.93 -7.89 9.99
N GLU A 112 -3.91 -8.43 9.34
CA GLU A 112 -3.97 -9.74 8.69
C GLU A 112 -3.47 -10.83 9.63
N ILE A 113 -4.35 -11.70 10.06
CA ILE A 113 -4.00 -12.92 10.78
C ILE A 113 -3.69 -14.02 9.76
N LYS A 114 -2.41 -14.33 9.62
CA LYS A 114 -1.90 -15.34 8.67
C LYS A 114 -1.89 -16.71 9.34
N GLY A 115 -1.87 -17.79 8.57
CA GLY A 115 -1.83 -19.16 9.10
C GLY A 115 -0.64 -19.46 10.02
N ASN A 116 0.47 -18.73 9.86
CA ASN A 116 1.67 -18.83 10.69
C ASN A 116 1.74 -17.78 11.82
N THR A 117 0.72 -16.91 11.97
CA THR A 117 0.67 -15.93 13.07
C THR A 117 0.63 -16.67 14.40
N LYS A 118 1.57 -16.33 15.27
CA LYS A 118 1.70 -16.98 16.58
C LYS A 118 0.56 -16.59 17.50
N ARG A 119 0.14 -17.56 18.34
CA ARG A 119 -0.92 -17.37 19.33
C ARG A 119 -0.33 -17.34 20.74
N VAL A 120 -1.05 -16.73 21.66
CA VAL A 120 -0.69 -16.63 23.07
C VAL A 120 -1.91 -16.92 23.95
N SER A 121 -1.67 -17.27 25.22
CA SER A 121 -2.73 -17.48 26.20
C SER A 121 -3.35 -16.16 26.68
N PHE A 122 -4.46 -16.24 27.40
CA PHE A 122 -5.10 -15.08 28.03
C PHE A 122 -4.18 -14.39 29.05
N GLU A 123 -3.40 -15.15 29.84
CA GLU A 123 -2.46 -14.60 30.82
C GLU A 123 -1.38 -13.76 30.13
N GLU A 124 -0.83 -14.27 29.03
CA GLU A 124 0.19 -13.58 28.26
C GLU A 124 -0.39 -12.34 27.57
N TYR A 125 -1.61 -12.43 27.05
CA TYR A 125 -2.34 -11.28 26.52
C TYR A 125 -2.52 -10.20 27.60
N ASN A 126 -3.05 -10.54 28.78
CA ASN A 126 -3.27 -9.57 29.85
C ASN A 126 -2.00 -8.87 30.31
N LYS A 127 -0.86 -9.57 30.25
CA LYS A 127 0.45 -9.01 30.62
C LYS A 127 0.94 -7.96 29.63
N TYR A 128 0.64 -8.12 28.34
CA TYR A 128 1.23 -7.30 27.27
C TYR A 128 0.21 -6.52 26.46
N LYS A 129 -1.08 -6.61 26.74
CA LYS A 129 -2.11 -5.82 26.06
C LYS A 129 -1.82 -4.33 26.15
N LYS A 130 -2.19 -3.61 25.12
CA LYS A 130 -2.01 -2.16 25.00
C LYS A 130 -3.37 -1.46 25.18
N PRO A 131 -3.40 -0.17 25.54
CA PRO A 131 -4.64 0.62 25.64
C PRO A 131 -5.13 1.01 24.24
N LEU A 132 -5.69 0.05 23.52
CA LEU A 132 -6.20 0.21 22.16
C LEU A 132 -7.67 0.62 22.20
N ASN A 133 -8.11 1.45 21.26
CA ASN A 133 -9.50 1.86 21.08
C ASN A 133 -9.82 2.08 19.58
N GLU A 134 -11.02 2.52 19.24
CA GLU A 134 -11.47 2.76 17.88
C GLU A 134 -10.63 3.80 17.11
N ASN A 135 -9.88 4.65 17.81
CA ASN A 135 -8.99 5.65 17.21
C ASN A 135 -7.53 5.17 17.10
N THR A 136 -7.27 3.89 17.36
CA THR A 136 -5.93 3.33 17.27
C THR A 136 -5.53 3.09 15.80
N ILE A 137 -4.34 3.56 15.48
CA ILE A 137 -3.62 3.24 14.24
C ILE A 137 -2.35 2.48 14.62
N PHE A 138 -2.10 1.38 13.90
CA PHE A 138 -0.81 0.69 13.89
C PHE A 138 0.00 1.10 12.68
N VAL A 139 1.30 1.21 12.84
CA VAL A 139 2.24 1.44 11.72
C VAL A 139 3.52 0.62 11.92
N SER A 140 3.98 -0.02 10.84
CA SER A 140 5.23 -0.76 10.87
C SER A 140 6.42 0.20 10.90
N ILE A 141 7.31 -0.01 11.89
CA ILE A 141 8.47 0.85 12.17
C ILE A 141 9.81 0.11 12.09
N ASN A 142 9.78 -1.20 11.80
CA ASN A 142 10.98 -2.03 11.69
C ASN A 142 10.87 -2.97 10.48
N GLY A 143 11.92 -3.05 9.68
CA GLY A 143 11.94 -3.79 8.42
C GLY A 143 11.23 -3.03 7.31
N SER A 144 10.10 -3.51 6.85
CA SER A 144 9.24 -2.78 5.90
C SER A 144 8.49 -1.68 6.65
N LEU A 145 8.74 -0.42 6.27
CA LEU A 145 8.20 0.76 6.96
C LEU A 145 6.89 1.23 6.33
N GLY A 146 5.96 1.74 7.15
CA GLY A 146 4.78 2.46 6.70
C GLY A 146 3.55 1.60 6.38
N TYR A 147 3.58 0.29 6.61
CA TYR A 147 2.36 -0.52 6.58
C TYR A 147 1.48 -0.14 7.76
N THR A 148 0.19 0.03 7.51
CA THR A 148 -0.76 0.52 8.53
C THR A 148 -1.92 -0.43 8.71
N ALA A 149 -2.52 -0.39 9.92
CA ALA A 149 -3.82 -1.01 10.22
C ALA A 149 -4.58 -0.16 11.23
N PHE A 150 -5.90 -0.23 11.18
CA PHE A 150 -6.76 0.23 12.27
C PHE A 150 -7.01 -0.92 13.24
N TYR A 151 -7.20 -0.60 14.51
CA TYR A 151 -7.72 -1.56 15.48
C TYR A 151 -9.23 -1.69 15.33
N ASN A 152 -9.71 -2.91 15.22
CA ASN A 152 -11.12 -3.24 15.08
C ASN A 152 -11.52 -4.33 16.10
N ASN A 153 -11.12 -4.13 17.35
CA ASN A 153 -11.37 -5.05 18.48
C ASN A 153 -10.74 -6.45 18.33
N GLU A 154 -9.66 -6.58 17.57
CA GLU A 154 -8.94 -7.83 17.46
C GLU A 154 -8.25 -8.19 18.78
N ASN A 155 -8.24 -9.48 19.11
CA ASN A 155 -7.54 -10.03 20.27
C ASN A 155 -6.03 -10.15 20.00
N VAL A 156 -5.31 -9.04 20.10
CA VAL A 156 -3.89 -8.98 19.71
C VAL A 156 -2.97 -8.42 20.79
N ILE A 157 -1.75 -8.93 20.85
CA ILE A 157 -0.60 -8.26 21.46
C ILE A 157 0.38 -7.86 20.37
N LEU A 158 1.06 -6.76 20.56
CA LEU A 158 1.91 -6.13 19.55
C LEU A 158 3.39 -6.44 19.81
N GLY A 159 4.12 -6.84 18.78
CA GLY A 159 5.58 -6.95 18.80
C GLY A 159 6.27 -5.65 18.41
N LYS A 160 7.56 -5.54 18.74
CA LYS A 160 8.39 -4.32 18.60
C LYS A 160 8.49 -3.75 17.17
N SER A 161 8.12 -4.50 16.16
CA SER A 161 8.21 -4.04 14.75
C SER A 161 7.05 -3.14 14.33
N ALA A 162 6.09 -2.91 15.21
CA ALA A 162 4.98 -1.99 14.98
C ALA A 162 4.84 -1.00 16.14
N CYS A 163 4.56 0.26 15.77
CA CYS A 163 4.13 1.32 16.67
C CYS A 163 2.61 1.36 16.66
N TYR A 164 1.99 1.71 17.78
CA TYR A 164 0.57 2.04 17.89
C TYR A 164 0.39 3.43 18.47
N PHE A 165 -0.66 4.09 18.11
CA PHE A 165 -1.06 5.35 18.72
C PHE A 165 -2.56 5.59 18.57
N ASN A 166 -3.13 6.27 19.57
CA ASN A 166 -4.53 6.64 19.60
C ASN A 166 -4.64 8.11 19.21
N VAL A 167 -5.21 8.42 18.05
CA VAL A 167 -5.42 9.82 17.64
C VAL A 167 -6.50 10.47 18.51
N LEU A 168 -6.36 11.80 18.72
CA LEU A 168 -7.36 12.59 19.43
C LEU A 168 -8.67 12.65 18.60
N GLU A 169 -9.81 12.82 19.26
CA GLU A 169 -11.14 12.90 18.62
C GLU A 169 -11.26 14.03 17.58
N THR A 170 -10.46 15.09 17.73
CA THR A 170 -10.37 16.19 16.77
C THR A 170 -9.58 15.87 15.51
N ILE A 171 -9.02 14.68 15.44
CA ILE A 171 -8.16 14.22 14.34
C ILE A 171 -8.81 13.04 13.62
N ASN A 172 -8.96 13.18 12.31
CA ASN A 172 -9.47 12.11 11.47
C ASN A 172 -8.39 11.01 11.30
N LYS A 173 -8.67 9.81 11.79
CA LYS A 173 -7.73 8.68 11.72
C LYS A 173 -7.40 8.25 10.28
N PHE A 174 -8.33 8.39 9.34
CA PHE A 174 -8.10 8.08 7.92
C PHE A 174 -7.14 9.08 7.29
N TYR A 175 -7.25 10.37 7.63
CA TYR A 175 -6.32 11.40 7.21
C TYR A 175 -4.87 11.07 7.65
N ILE A 176 -4.69 10.68 8.91
CA ILE A 176 -3.38 10.28 9.43
C ILE A 176 -2.87 9.00 8.74
N ARG A 177 -3.74 8.01 8.52
CA ARG A 177 -3.34 6.80 7.78
C ARG A 177 -2.82 7.13 6.38
N TYR A 178 -3.52 7.97 5.62
CA TYR A 178 -3.06 8.38 4.29
C TYR A 178 -1.72 9.13 4.34
N PHE A 179 -1.49 9.93 5.38
CA PHE A 179 -0.18 10.55 5.57
C PHE A 179 0.94 9.50 5.74
N LEU A 180 0.70 8.45 6.53
CA LEU A 180 1.65 7.37 6.76
C LEU A 180 1.93 6.50 5.53
N THR A 181 1.04 6.51 4.53
CA THR A 181 1.25 5.81 3.24
C THR A 181 1.90 6.70 2.17
N SER A 182 2.11 7.99 2.47
CA SER A 182 2.69 8.94 1.53
C SER A 182 4.21 8.83 1.42
N SER A 183 4.75 9.28 0.30
CA SER A 183 6.20 9.40 0.10
C SER A 183 6.86 10.35 1.12
N ARG A 184 6.10 11.32 1.68
CA ARG A 184 6.58 12.22 2.72
C ARG A 184 6.92 11.47 4.02
N PHE A 185 6.06 10.56 4.46
CA PHE A 185 6.35 9.69 5.60
C PHE A 185 7.49 8.72 5.30
N THR A 186 7.44 8.05 4.13
CA THR A 186 8.47 7.08 3.75
C THR A 186 9.86 7.72 3.68
N SER A 187 9.96 8.93 3.13
CA SER A 187 11.22 9.69 3.08
C SER A 187 11.69 10.09 4.47
N TYR A 188 10.79 10.59 5.33
CA TYR A 188 11.09 10.93 6.72
C TYR A 188 11.57 9.70 7.50
N ALA A 189 10.83 8.59 7.42
CA ALA A 189 11.15 7.34 8.09
C ALA A 189 12.52 6.80 7.63
N ASN A 190 12.78 6.76 6.32
CA ASN A 190 14.06 6.30 5.77
C ASN A 190 15.25 7.17 6.19
N LYS A 191 15.08 8.50 6.22
CA LYS A 191 16.13 9.45 6.62
C LYS A 191 16.51 9.30 8.09
N ASN A 192 15.54 9.00 8.94
CA ASN A 192 15.72 8.95 10.40
C ASN A 192 15.82 7.52 10.97
N ALA A 193 15.70 6.49 10.11
CA ALA A 193 15.85 5.11 10.53
C ALA A 193 17.31 4.81 10.93
N THR A 194 17.47 3.99 11.94
CA THR A 194 18.74 3.36 12.34
C THR A 194 18.83 1.94 11.77
N GLY A 195 20.02 1.38 11.73
CA GLY A 195 20.28 0.03 11.24
C GLY A 195 20.56 -0.01 9.73
N SER A 196 21.66 -0.69 9.36
CA SER A 196 22.10 -0.83 7.97
C SER A 196 21.36 -1.92 7.21
N THR A 197 21.11 -3.06 7.85
CA THR A 197 20.46 -4.23 7.23
C THR A 197 18.94 -4.20 7.42
N ILE A 198 18.48 -3.89 8.65
CA ILE A 198 17.06 -3.78 8.98
C ILE A 198 16.81 -2.37 9.51
N LYS A 199 16.09 -1.57 8.74
CA LYS A 199 15.72 -0.21 9.12
C LYS A 199 14.80 -0.24 10.34
N ASN A 200 15.07 0.64 11.31
CA ASN A 200 14.24 0.80 12.50
C ASN A 200 14.01 2.28 12.78
N VAL A 201 12.75 2.67 12.87
CA VAL A 201 12.31 4.02 13.25
C VAL A 201 11.97 4.01 14.73
N GLY A 202 12.77 4.71 15.54
CA GLY A 202 12.56 4.77 16.99
C GLY A 202 11.29 5.55 17.37
N LEU A 203 10.76 5.27 18.58
CA LEU A 203 9.57 5.98 19.08
C LEU A 203 9.77 7.49 19.21
N LYS A 204 11.01 7.97 19.51
CA LYS A 204 11.30 9.40 19.51
C LYS A 204 11.04 10.00 18.14
N THR A 205 11.57 9.39 17.09
CA THR A 205 11.35 9.80 15.69
C THR A 205 9.87 9.80 15.34
N MET A 206 9.11 8.77 15.76
CA MET A 206 7.66 8.75 15.53
C MET A 206 6.94 9.90 16.24
N ARG A 207 7.30 10.22 17.48
CA ARG A 207 6.73 11.35 18.24
C ARG A 207 6.95 12.70 17.57
N GLU A 208 8.13 12.89 16.99
CA GLU A 208 8.59 14.13 16.32
C GLU A 208 8.17 14.20 14.83
N LEU A 209 7.41 13.21 14.33
CA LEU A 209 6.90 13.22 12.96
C LEU A 209 5.97 14.40 12.74
N GLN A 210 6.36 15.30 11.84
CA GLN A 210 5.60 16.51 11.52
C GLN A 210 4.53 16.25 10.47
N ILE A 211 3.29 16.56 10.81
CA ILE A 211 2.11 16.33 9.99
C ILE A 211 1.37 17.66 9.80
N PRO A 212 1.09 18.10 8.55
CA PRO A 212 0.23 19.24 8.30
C PRO A 212 -1.21 18.86 8.64
N ILE A 213 -1.84 19.63 9.54
CA ILE A 213 -3.17 19.36 10.04
C ILE A 213 -4.11 20.50 9.64
N PRO A 214 -5.19 20.22 8.88
CA PRO A 214 -6.28 21.16 8.64
C PRO A 214 -6.96 21.58 9.95
N PRO A 215 -7.50 22.80 10.03
CA PRO A 215 -8.02 23.37 11.27
C PRO A 215 -9.23 22.64 11.85
N THR A 216 -10.01 21.95 11.01
CA THR A 216 -11.26 21.30 11.43
C THR A 216 -11.31 19.82 11.00
N PRO A 217 -11.98 18.95 11.77
CA PRO A 217 -12.23 17.56 11.36
C PRO A 217 -13.03 17.46 10.04
N VAL A 218 -13.90 18.43 9.77
CA VAL A 218 -14.68 18.50 8.52
C VAL A 218 -13.77 18.67 7.31
N GLU A 219 -12.77 19.56 7.38
CA GLU A 219 -11.80 19.74 6.29
C GLU A 219 -10.90 18.52 6.12
N GLN A 220 -10.50 17.87 7.22
CA GLN A 220 -9.77 16.60 7.17
C GLN A 220 -10.60 15.51 6.46
N GLN A 221 -11.91 15.43 6.76
CA GLN A 221 -12.80 14.46 6.12
C GLN A 221 -12.97 14.76 4.62
N LEU A 222 -13.15 16.01 4.22
CA LEU A 222 -13.24 16.39 2.80
C LEU A 222 -12.00 15.95 1.99
N ILE A 223 -10.82 16.06 2.60
CA ILE A 223 -9.57 15.59 1.96
C ILE A 223 -9.57 14.06 1.83
N VAL A 224 -10.02 13.35 2.86
CA VAL A 224 -10.15 11.89 2.84
C VAL A 224 -11.11 11.46 1.74
N ASP A 225 -12.30 12.04 1.68
CA ASP A 225 -13.33 11.71 0.68
C ASP A 225 -12.82 11.92 -0.75
N GLU A 226 -12.14 13.05 -1.00
CA GLU A 226 -11.57 13.35 -2.31
C GLU A 226 -10.42 12.39 -2.66
N LEU A 227 -9.56 12.02 -1.69
CA LEU A 227 -8.52 11.02 -1.89
C LEU A 227 -9.12 9.65 -2.22
N GLU A 228 -10.09 9.18 -1.44
CA GLU A 228 -10.74 7.88 -1.64
C GLU A 228 -11.42 7.80 -2.99
N SER A 229 -12.13 8.86 -3.38
CA SER A 229 -12.75 8.95 -4.71
C SER A 229 -11.72 8.78 -5.82
N LYS A 230 -10.60 9.51 -5.78
CA LYS A 230 -9.57 9.44 -6.82
C LYS A 230 -8.78 8.14 -6.78
N LEU A 231 -8.47 7.62 -5.60
CA LEU A 231 -7.76 6.34 -5.44
C LEU A 231 -8.62 5.17 -5.93
N THR A 232 -9.94 5.19 -5.70
CA THR A 232 -10.86 4.19 -6.25
C THR A 232 -10.86 4.17 -7.78
N VAL A 233 -10.73 5.33 -8.43
CA VAL A 233 -10.57 5.39 -9.90
C VAL A 233 -9.23 4.76 -10.30
N CYS A 234 -8.15 5.05 -9.57
CA CYS A 234 -6.85 4.44 -9.81
C CYS A 234 -6.90 2.91 -9.66
N ASP A 235 -7.62 2.38 -8.66
CA ASP A 235 -7.78 0.92 -8.46
C ASP A 235 -8.47 0.26 -9.65
N LYS A 236 -9.52 0.87 -10.18
CA LYS A 236 -10.22 0.39 -11.39
C LYS A 236 -9.33 0.40 -12.63
N ILE A 237 -8.53 1.45 -12.80
CA ILE A 237 -7.57 1.53 -13.93
C ILE A 237 -6.51 0.42 -13.79
N GLU A 238 -5.98 0.20 -12.59
CA GLU A 238 -4.98 -0.84 -12.32
C GLU A 238 -5.53 -2.24 -12.57
N GLU A 239 -6.78 -2.51 -12.18
CA GLU A 239 -7.49 -3.75 -12.48
C GLU A 239 -7.64 -3.94 -14.00
N THR A 240 -8.06 -2.90 -14.73
CA THR A 240 -8.22 -2.94 -16.19
C THR A 240 -6.88 -3.22 -16.88
N ILE A 241 -5.78 -2.58 -16.45
CA ILE A 241 -4.44 -2.82 -16.99
C ILE A 241 -4.04 -4.29 -16.74
N SER A 242 -4.26 -4.79 -15.53
CA SER A 242 -3.91 -6.18 -15.16
C SER A 242 -4.67 -7.20 -16.00
N GLN A 243 -5.97 -6.98 -16.22
CA GLN A 243 -6.82 -7.82 -17.08
C GLN A 243 -6.36 -7.77 -18.54
N SER A 244 -6.02 -6.58 -19.05
CA SER A 244 -5.51 -6.41 -20.41
C SER A 244 -4.18 -7.14 -20.62
N LEU A 245 -3.24 -7.06 -19.66
CA LEU A 245 -1.98 -7.81 -19.72
C LEU A 245 -2.23 -9.33 -19.74
N GLN A 246 -3.17 -9.83 -18.95
CA GLN A 246 -3.52 -11.25 -18.96
C GLN A 246 -4.15 -11.68 -20.30
N GLN A 247 -5.02 -10.85 -20.88
CA GLN A 247 -5.62 -11.11 -22.20
C GLN A 247 -4.57 -11.13 -23.32
N THR A 248 -3.55 -10.27 -23.22
CA THR A 248 -2.45 -10.22 -24.19
C THR A 248 -1.67 -11.52 -24.24
N GLU A 249 -1.42 -12.15 -23.07
CA GLU A 249 -0.75 -13.47 -23.04
C GLU A 249 -1.63 -14.55 -23.69
N THR A 250 -2.93 -14.52 -23.46
CA THR A 250 -3.89 -15.43 -24.10
C THR A 250 -3.91 -15.23 -25.62
N LEU A 251 -3.87 -13.96 -26.08
CA LEU A 251 -3.88 -13.64 -27.50
C LEU A 251 -2.60 -14.15 -28.18
N LYS A 252 -1.45 -14.01 -27.53
CA LYS A 252 -0.16 -14.56 -28.04
C LYS A 252 -0.25 -16.07 -28.30
N GLN A 253 -0.82 -16.83 -27.34
CA GLN A 253 -1.03 -18.27 -27.51
C GLN A 253 -2.02 -18.58 -28.67
N SER A 254 -3.06 -17.77 -28.82
CA SER A 254 -4.05 -17.92 -29.91
C SER A 254 -3.42 -17.67 -31.29
N ILE A 255 -2.59 -16.64 -31.44
CA ILE A 255 -1.87 -16.33 -32.69
C ILE A 255 -1.01 -17.53 -33.11
N LEU A 256 -0.19 -18.05 -32.20
CA LEU A 256 0.65 -19.21 -32.48
C LEU A 256 -0.17 -20.44 -32.85
N LYS A 257 -1.25 -20.71 -32.13
CA LYS A 257 -2.16 -21.81 -32.42
C LYS A 257 -2.77 -21.70 -33.84
N GLN A 258 -3.30 -20.54 -34.19
CA GLN A 258 -3.92 -20.29 -35.52
C GLN A 258 -2.86 -20.45 -36.64
N ALA A 259 -1.62 -20.04 -36.39
CA ALA A 259 -0.53 -20.23 -37.34
C ALA A 259 -0.30 -21.71 -37.67
N PHE A 260 -0.23 -22.57 -36.64
CA PHE A 260 -0.06 -24.02 -36.84
C PHE A 260 -1.30 -24.76 -37.33
N GLU A 261 -2.50 -24.18 -37.20
CA GLU A 261 -3.72 -24.69 -37.74
C GLU A 261 -4.04 -24.23 -39.17
N GLY A 262 -3.13 -23.40 -39.77
CA GLY A 262 -3.35 -22.83 -41.10
C GLY A 262 -4.50 -21.83 -41.18
N LYS A 263 -4.79 -21.11 -40.08
CA LYS A 263 -5.93 -20.18 -39.96
C LYS A 263 -5.48 -18.71 -39.82
N LEU A 264 -4.17 -18.45 -39.93
CA LEU A 264 -3.61 -17.11 -39.69
C LEU A 264 -3.59 -16.25 -40.95
N ILE A 265 -3.55 -16.90 -42.13
CA ILE A 265 -3.53 -16.28 -43.47
C ILE A 265 -4.56 -16.92 -44.36
#